data_bae6646edc479b9bd8cd269e3102159b
#
_entry.id   bae6646edc479b9bd8cd269e3102159b
#
_cell.length_a   1.000
_cell.length_b   1.000
_cell.length_c   1.000
_cell.angle_alpha   90.00
_cell.angle_beta   90.00
_cell.angle_gamma   90.00
#
_symmetry.space_group_name_H-M   'P 1'
#
loop_
_entity.id
_entity.type
_entity.pdbx_description
1 polymer ?
#
loop_
_entity_poly.entity_id
_entity_poly.type
_entity_poly.pdbx_seq_one_letter_code
_entity_poly.pdbx_strand_id
1 'polypeptide(L)'
;SDVYKRQPLCDEIRRCILSEDEIADDASSTLRSIRKSMRGMNDKIRAQMNSMINNTTTRSYLQDAVITMRNGRYCLPVKAEAKSQVPGMVHDQSSSGSTLFIEPLAVVNLNNEYKALLIKEKEEIEVILANLSNLTAGYSMQLHTDYNVLTELDFIFAKAAFAQTYNGVAPTFNTDGRINIKTVSYTHLRAHETAANL
;
A
#
# COMPACT_ATOMS: atom_id res chain seq x y z
N SER A 1 23.28 22.20 9.79
CA SER A 1 23.53 22.00 8.37
C SER A 1 23.24 20.60 7.81
N ASP A 2 23.01 19.58 8.66
CA ASP A 2 22.77 18.19 8.19
C ASP A 2 21.33 17.91 7.74
N VAL A 3 20.37 18.76 8.08
CA VAL A 3 18.97 18.67 7.64
C VAL A 3 18.87 18.77 6.11
N TYR A 4 19.67 19.63 5.48
CA TYR A 4 19.66 19.79 4.01
C TYR A 4 20.27 18.60 3.27
N LYS A 5 21.11 17.79 3.90
CA LYS A 5 21.70 16.60 3.27
C LYS A 5 20.70 15.45 3.10
N ARG A 6 19.57 15.46 3.83
CA ARG A 6 18.52 14.42 3.78
C ARG A 6 17.38 14.76 2.84
N GLN A 7 17.32 16.01 2.38
CA GLN A 7 16.30 16.44 1.41
C GLN A 7 16.26 15.53 0.18
N PRO A 8 17.41 15.19 -0.46
CA PRO A 8 17.41 14.32 -1.64
C PRO A 8 16.78 12.94 -1.39
N LEU A 9 16.98 12.34 -0.22
CA LEU A 9 16.33 11.06 0.13
C LEU A 9 14.83 11.20 0.25
N CYS A 10 14.36 12.24 0.95
CA CYS A 10 12.92 12.49 1.09
C CYS A 10 12.24 12.77 -0.25
N ASP A 11 12.92 13.55 -1.11
CA ASP A 11 12.41 13.88 -2.45
C ASP A 11 12.36 12.64 -3.34
N GLU A 12 13.36 11.76 -3.26
CA GLU A 12 13.41 10.51 -4.01
C GLU A 12 12.31 9.53 -3.55
N ILE A 13 12.10 9.38 -2.23
CA ILE A 13 11.01 8.56 -1.70
C ILE A 13 9.66 9.10 -2.18
N ARG A 14 9.41 10.41 -2.07
CA ARG A 14 8.15 11.03 -2.50
C ARG A 14 7.92 10.96 -4.00
N ARG A 15 9.00 10.99 -4.79
CA ARG A 15 8.94 10.82 -6.23
C ARG A 15 8.54 9.40 -6.61
N CYS A 16 9.01 8.39 -5.88
CA CYS A 16 8.80 6.99 -6.23
C CYS A 16 7.54 6.40 -5.60
N ILE A 17 7.20 6.79 -4.37
CA ILE A 17 6.10 6.22 -3.59
C ILE A 17 4.97 7.26 -3.49
N LEU A 18 3.83 6.97 -4.10
CA LEU A 18 2.64 7.83 -4.08
C LEU A 18 1.72 7.52 -2.89
N SER A 19 1.61 6.24 -2.53
CA SER A 19 0.83 5.75 -1.38
C SER A 19 1.37 4.41 -0.89
N GLU A 20 0.75 3.82 0.14
CA GLU A 20 1.13 2.50 0.67
C GLU A 20 1.12 1.40 -0.41
N ASP A 21 0.22 1.50 -1.39
CA ASP A 21 0.01 0.49 -2.42
C ASP A 21 0.43 0.96 -3.82
N GLU A 22 0.97 2.19 -3.96
CA GLU A 22 1.19 2.77 -5.28
C GLU A 22 2.60 3.32 -5.47
N ILE A 23 3.30 2.76 -6.46
CA ILE A 23 4.59 3.24 -6.98
C ILE A 23 4.33 4.07 -8.23
N ALA A 24 4.97 5.25 -8.32
CA ALA A 24 4.84 6.16 -9.44
C ALA A 24 5.28 5.50 -10.77
N ASP A 25 4.58 5.81 -11.86
CA ASP A 25 4.96 5.32 -13.19
C ASP A 25 6.39 5.72 -13.58
N ASP A 26 6.85 6.86 -13.11
CA ASP A 26 8.18 7.40 -13.39
C ASP A 26 9.20 7.17 -12.28
N ALA A 27 8.90 6.28 -11.34
CA ALA A 27 9.88 5.81 -10.35
C ALA A 27 11.12 5.21 -11.03
N SER A 28 10.93 4.55 -12.19
CA SER A 28 12.04 4.21 -13.09
C SER A 28 11.60 4.29 -14.55
N SER A 29 12.57 4.47 -15.46
CA SER A 29 12.31 4.42 -16.91
C SER A 29 11.82 3.05 -17.36
N THR A 30 12.30 1.99 -16.71
CA THR A 30 11.91 0.60 -16.95
C THR A 30 10.45 0.38 -16.58
N LEU A 31 10.03 0.79 -15.36
CA LEU A 31 8.65 0.66 -14.90
C LEU A 31 7.68 1.41 -15.83
N ARG A 32 8.03 2.65 -16.21
CA ARG A 32 7.26 3.44 -17.17
C ARG A 32 7.07 2.72 -18.51
N SER A 33 8.14 2.10 -19.04
CA SER A 33 8.10 1.34 -20.29
C SER A 33 7.23 0.09 -20.17
N ILE A 34 7.36 -0.66 -19.07
CA ILE A 34 6.56 -1.85 -18.79
C ILE A 34 5.08 -1.48 -18.72
N ARG A 35 4.71 -0.47 -17.93
CA ARG A 35 3.31 -0.03 -17.78
C ARG A 35 2.71 0.51 -19.07
N LYS A 36 3.51 1.23 -19.88
CA LYS A 36 3.10 1.64 -21.22
C LYS A 36 2.79 0.42 -22.11
N SER A 37 3.66 -0.59 -22.08
CA SER A 37 3.46 -1.84 -22.82
C SER A 37 2.23 -2.60 -22.34
N MET A 38 1.98 -2.64 -21.02
CA MET A 38 0.79 -3.26 -20.41
C MET A 38 -0.50 -2.59 -20.88
N ARG A 39 -0.54 -1.24 -20.90
CA ARG A 39 -1.69 -0.48 -21.42
C ARG A 39 -1.94 -0.81 -22.89
N GLY A 40 -0.93 -0.76 -23.73
CA GLY A 40 -1.07 -1.13 -25.14
C GLY A 40 -1.48 -2.57 -25.37
N MET A 41 -1.02 -3.51 -24.52
CA MET A 41 -1.43 -4.91 -24.59
C MET A 41 -2.89 -5.10 -24.17
N ASN A 42 -3.31 -4.43 -23.08
CA ASN A 42 -4.69 -4.42 -22.61
C ASN A 42 -5.64 -3.90 -23.71
N ASP A 43 -5.28 -2.83 -24.40
CA ASP A 43 -6.07 -2.28 -25.50
C ASP A 43 -6.21 -3.28 -26.65
N LYS A 44 -5.13 -3.97 -27.03
CA LYS A 44 -5.16 -5.02 -28.06
C LYS A 44 -6.06 -6.19 -27.67
N ILE A 45 -5.95 -6.69 -26.43
CA ILE A 45 -6.79 -7.76 -25.92
C ILE A 45 -8.26 -7.35 -25.97
N ARG A 46 -8.59 -6.15 -25.46
CA ARG A 46 -9.95 -5.62 -25.46
C ARG A 46 -10.50 -5.43 -26.86
N ALA A 47 -9.72 -4.92 -27.79
CA ALA A 47 -10.13 -4.76 -29.19
C ALA A 47 -10.47 -6.11 -29.82
N GLN A 48 -9.61 -7.11 -29.62
CA GLN A 48 -9.84 -8.48 -30.14
C GLN A 48 -11.11 -9.12 -29.54
N MET A 49 -11.26 -9.02 -28.22
CA MET A 49 -12.42 -9.59 -27.53
C MET A 49 -13.72 -8.84 -27.87
N ASN A 50 -13.70 -7.51 -28.01
CA ASN A 50 -14.86 -6.74 -28.46
C ASN A 50 -15.28 -7.11 -29.89
N SER A 51 -14.33 -7.37 -30.77
CA SER A 51 -14.65 -7.90 -32.10
C SER A 51 -15.40 -9.23 -32.04
N MET A 52 -15.03 -10.11 -31.10
CA MET A 52 -15.74 -11.38 -30.87
C MET A 52 -17.12 -11.17 -30.27
N ILE A 53 -17.27 -10.29 -29.30
CA ILE A 53 -18.57 -9.95 -28.66
C ILE A 53 -19.54 -9.32 -29.66
N ASN A 54 -19.04 -8.51 -30.58
CA ASN A 54 -19.86 -7.83 -31.59
C ASN A 54 -20.21 -8.74 -32.78
N ASN A 55 -19.56 -9.88 -32.93
CA ASN A 55 -19.95 -10.87 -33.91
C ASN A 55 -21.27 -11.54 -33.48
N THR A 56 -22.31 -11.47 -34.29
CA THR A 56 -23.65 -11.98 -33.95
C THR A 56 -23.65 -13.45 -33.61
N THR A 57 -22.86 -14.26 -34.31
CA THR A 57 -22.77 -15.71 -34.09
C THR A 57 -22.10 -15.98 -32.75
N THR A 58 -20.92 -15.40 -32.49
CA THR A 58 -20.21 -15.58 -31.22
C THR A 58 -21.06 -15.08 -30.03
N ARG A 59 -21.74 -13.93 -30.21
CA ARG A 59 -22.58 -13.34 -29.18
C ARG A 59 -23.71 -14.26 -28.73
N SER A 60 -24.27 -15.07 -29.61
CA SER A 60 -25.32 -16.03 -29.27
C SER A 60 -24.88 -17.12 -28.31
N TYR A 61 -23.57 -17.42 -28.30
CA TYR A 61 -22.95 -18.41 -27.44
C TYR A 61 -22.54 -17.88 -26.07
N LEU A 62 -22.49 -16.54 -25.92
CA LEU A 62 -22.15 -15.91 -24.65
C LEU A 62 -23.33 -15.88 -23.68
N GLN A 63 -23.07 -16.08 -22.40
CA GLN A 63 -24.01 -15.84 -21.32
C GLN A 63 -24.30 -14.34 -21.19
N ASP A 64 -23.19 -13.55 -21.20
CA ASP A 64 -23.22 -12.09 -21.17
C ASP A 64 -22.18 -11.55 -22.16
N ALA A 65 -22.51 -10.41 -22.79
CA ALA A 65 -21.62 -9.75 -23.76
C ALA A 65 -20.59 -8.85 -23.04
N VAL A 66 -19.81 -9.42 -22.12
CA VAL A 66 -18.83 -8.70 -21.30
C VAL A 66 -17.47 -9.39 -21.32
N ILE A 67 -16.42 -8.61 -21.16
CA ILE A 67 -15.06 -9.12 -20.95
C ILE A 67 -14.88 -9.27 -19.43
N THR A 68 -14.44 -10.45 -18.99
CA THR A 68 -14.18 -10.73 -17.58
C THR A 68 -12.71 -11.09 -17.38
N MET A 69 -12.25 -11.05 -16.13
CA MET A 69 -10.94 -11.56 -15.77
C MET A 69 -11.10 -12.74 -14.81
N ARG A 70 -10.43 -13.85 -15.10
CA ARG A 70 -10.36 -15.04 -14.24
C ARG A 70 -8.92 -15.52 -14.17
N ASN A 71 -8.41 -15.72 -12.96
CA ASN A 71 -7.03 -16.16 -12.72
C ASN A 71 -5.98 -15.32 -13.45
N GLY A 72 -6.21 -14.00 -13.55
CA GLY A 72 -5.32 -13.07 -14.25
C GLY A 72 -5.37 -13.19 -15.78
N ARG A 73 -6.44 -13.79 -16.34
CA ARG A 73 -6.66 -13.95 -17.77
C ARG A 73 -7.95 -13.28 -18.21
N TYR A 74 -7.91 -12.66 -19.38
CA TYR A 74 -9.11 -12.12 -20.00
C TYR A 74 -9.93 -13.25 -20.61
N CYS A 75 -11.19 -13.37 -20.20
CA CYS A 75 -12.11 -14.44 -20.56
C CYS A 75 -13.47 -13.88 -21.03
N LEU A 76 -14.18 -14.70 -21.82
CA LEU A 76 -15.59 -14.48 -22.15
C LEU A 76 -16.46 -15.45 -21.35
N PRO A 77 -17.60 -15.01 -20.81
CA PRO A 77 -18.57 -15.89 -20.17
C PRO A 77 -19.40 -16.61 -21.26
N VAL A 78 -19.16 -17.88 -21.46
CA VAL A 78 -19.76 -18.72 -22.50
C VAL A 78 -20.78 -19.65 -21.85
N LYS A 79 -21.94 -19.85 -22.47
CA LYS A 79 -22.92 -20.86 -22.06
C LYS A 79 -22.27 -22.25 -22.08
N ALA A 80 -22.49 -23.06 -21.05
CA ALA A 80 -21.84 -24.36 -20.95
C ALA A 80 -22.13 -25.29 -22.15
N GLU A 81 -23.35 -25.22 -22.66
CA GLU A 81 -23.81 -25.95 -23.85
C GLU A 81 -23.10 -25.51 -25.15
N ALA A 82 -22.63 -24.26 -25.20
CA ALA A 82 -21.94 -23.68 -26.35
C ALA A 82 -20.43 -23.76 -26.29
N LYS A 83 -19.85 -24.51 -25.33
CA LYS A 83 -18.38 -24.65 -25.14
C LYS A 83 -17.63 -24.98 -26.42
N SER A 84 -18.18 -25.90 -27.23
CA SER A 84 -17.55 -26.35 -28.48
C SER A 84 -17.51 -25.28 -29.59
N GLN A 85 -18.36 -24.25 -29.48
CA GLN A 85 -18.49 -23.18 -30.47
C GLN A 85 -17.51 -22.01 -30.22
N VAL A 86 -16.93 -21.91 -29.01
CA VAL A 86 -15.94 -20.91 -28.66
C VAL A 86 -14.63 -21.61 -28.30
N PRO A 87 -13.73 -21.83 -29.29
CA PRO A 87 -12.45 -22.49 -29.05
C PRO A 87 -11.59 -21.70 -28.06
N GLY A 88 -11.15 -22.33 -26.97
CA GLY A 88 -10.36 -21.69 -25.96
C GLY A 88 -10.13 -22.55 -24.73
N MET A 89 -9.47 -21.96 -23.73
CA MET A 89 -9.19 -22.61 -22.44
C MET A 89 -10.21 -22.16 -21.39
N VAL A 90 -10.79 -23.12 -20.67
CA VAL A 90 -11.67 -22.84 -19.53
C VAL A 90 -10.79 -22.54 -18.33
N HIS A 91 -10.96 -21.34 -17.74
CA HIS A 91 -10.24 -20.92 -16.55
C HIS A 91 -11.09 -20.96 -15.29
N ASP A 92 -12.41 -20.89 -15.44
CA ASP A 92 -13.32 -20.88 -14.31
C ASP A 92 -14.73 -21.27 -14.77
N GLN A 93 -15.61 -21.54 -13.81
CA GLN A 93 -17.00 -21.93 -14.02
C GLN A 93 -17.90 -21.28 -12.97
N SER A 94 -19.13 -20.90 -13.35
CA SER A 94 -20.11 -20.42 -12.38
C SER A 94 -20.49 -21.53 -11.38
N SER A 95 -20.96 -21.14 -10.20
CA SER A 95 -21.38 -22.08 -9.16
C SER A 95 -22.51 -23.04 -9.60
N SER A 96 -23.36 -22.59 -10.54
CA SER A 96 -24.40 -23.43 -11.16
C SER A 96 -23.89 -24.33 -12.27
N GLY A 97 -22.66 -24.13 -12.73
CA GLY A 97 -22.09 -24.83 -13.89
C GLY A 97 -22.61 -24.38 -15.25
N SER A 98 -23.55 -23.44 -15.29
CA SER A 98 -24.21 -23.00 -16.54
C SER A 98 -23.36 -22.06 -17.40
N THR A 99 -22.32 -21.45 -16.82
CA THR A 99 -21.40 -20.52 -17.50
C THR A 99 -19.97 -20.96 -17.32
N LEU A 100 -19.24 -20.99 -18.43
CA LEU A 100 -17.80 -21.25 -18.47
C LEU A 100 -17.07 -19.97 -18.83
N PHE A 101 -16.02 -19.64 -18.09
CA PHE A 101 -15.15 -18.50 -18.38
C PHE A 101 -14.01 -18.98 -19.27
N ILE A 102 -14.15 -18.70 -20.56
CA ILE A 102 -13.24 -19.20 -21.60
C ILE A 102 -12.30 -18.09 -22.04
N GLU A 103 -10.99 -18.38 -22.02
CA GLU A 103 -9.97 -17.59 -22.71
C GLU A 103 -9.97 -18.04 -24.17
N PRO A 104 -10.43 -17.19 -25.12
CA PRO A 104 -10.43 -17.59 -26.53
C PRO A 104 -9.01 -17.80 -27.07
N LEU A 105 -8.83 -18.79 -27.96
CA LEU A 105 -7.53 -19.07 -28.58
C LEU A 105 -6.94 -17.83 -29.27
N ALA A 106 -7.79 -16.97 -29.82
CA ALA A 106 -7.37 -15.72 -30.48
C ALA A 106 -6.64 -14.74 -29.57
N VAL A 107 -6.78 -14.84 -28.25
CA VAL A 107 -6.14 -13.92 -27.28
C VAL A 107 -5.15 -14.60 -26.35
N VAL A 108 -4.93 -15.90 -26.46
CA VAL A 108 -4.02 -16.66 -25.57
C VAL A 108 -2.61 -16.07 -25.56
N ASN A 109 -2.06 -15.78 -26.73
CA ASN A 109 -0.71 -15.19 -26.82
C ASN A 109 -0.64 -13.80 -26.20
N LEU A 110 -1.63 -12.96 -26.47
CA LEU A 110 -1.73 -11.61 -25.87
C LEU A 110 -1.84 -11.67 -24.33
N ASN A 111 -2.67 -12.60 -23.81
CA ASN A 111 -2.79 -12.86 -22.40
C ASN A 111 -1.47 -13.37 -21.77
N ASN A 112 -0.71 -14.21 -22.49
CA ASN A 112 0.59 -14.68 -22.04
C ASN A 112 1.60 -13.52 -21.95
N GLU A 113 1.64 -12.67 -22.98
CA GLU A 113 2.50 -11.49 -22.99
C GLU A 113 2.11 -10.49 -21.88
N TYR A 114 0.81 -10.27 -21.68
CA TYR A 114 0.34 -9.42 -20.59
C TYR A 114 0.74 -9.96 -19.21
N LYS A 115 0.60 -11.28 -19.00
CA LYS A 115 1.02 -11.93 -17.75
C LYS A 115 2.54 -11.82 -17.54
N ALA A 116 3.34 -11.94 -18.59
CA ALA A 116 4.79 -11.74 -18.52
C ALA A 116 5.14 -10.30 -18.14
N LEU A 117 4.37 -9.30 -18.62
CA LEU A 117 4.56 -7.91 -18.25
C LEU A 117 4.19 -7.66 -16.77
N LEU A 118 3.15 -8.30 -16.24
CA LEU A 118 2.79 -8.22 -14.82
C LEU A 118 3.91 -8.74 -13.91
N ILE A 119 4.57 -9.82 -14.32
CA ILE A 119 5.73 -10.37 -13.58
C ILE A 119 6.88 -9.37 -13.61
N LYS A 120 7.21 -8.82 -14.78
CA LYS A 120 8.27 -7.82 -14.93
C LYS A 120 7.98 -6.54 -14.14
N GLU A 121 6.71 -6.10 -14.09
CA GLU A 121 6.32 -4.96 -13.27
C GLU A 121 6.62 -5.21 -11.80
N LYS A 122 6.24 -6.38 -11.28
CA LYS A 122 6.49 -6.77 -9.90
C LYS A 122 7.99 -6.81 -9.59
N GLU A 123 8.78 -7.45 -10.46
CA GLU A 123 10.24 -7.54 -10.32
C GLU A 123 10.87 -6.13 -10.30
N GLU A 124 10.45 -5.24 -11.19
CA GLU A 124 10.98 -3.87 -11.24
C GLU A 124 10.58 -3.05 -10.00
N ILE A 125 9.35 -3.22 -9.48
CA ILE A 125 8.93 -2.60 -8.22
C ILE A 125 9.82 -3.07 -7.06
N GLU A 126 10.15 -4.36 -6.99
CA GLU A 126 11.07 -4.90 -5.98
C GLU A 126 12.47 -4.26 -6.09
N VAL A 127 12.97 -4.04 -7.30
CA VAL A 127 14.25 -3.35 -7.54
C VAL A 127 14.19 -1.90 -7.05
N ILE A 128 13.11 -1.17 -7.37
CA ILE A 128 12.92 0.21 -6.92
C ILE A 128 12.91 0.29 -5.39
N LEU A 129 12.13 -0.57 -4.74
CA LEU A 129 12.02 -0.61 -3.28
C LEU A 129 13.35 -1.00 -2.61
N ALA A 130 14.08 -1.93 -3.19
CA ALA A 130 15.41 -2.32 -2.71
C ALA A 130 16.40 -1.14 -2.81
N ASN A 131 16.37 -0.38 -3.90
CA ASN A 131 17.21 0.81 -4.06
C ASN A 131 16.88 1.89 -3.03
N LEU A 132 15.59 2.19 -2.82
CA LEU A 132 15.15 3.15 -1.79
C LEU A 132 15.54 2.69 -0.38
N SER A 133 15.41 1.40 -0.09
CA SER A 133 15.83 0.81 1.18
C SER A 133 17.35 0.95 1.41
N ASN A 134 18.14 0.69 0.38
CA ASN A 134 19.60 0.84 0.44
C ASN A 134 20.00 2.32 0.64
N LEU A 135 19.36 3.25 -0.05
CA LEU A 135 19.59 4.68 0.17
C LEU A 135 19.24 5.09 1.61
N THR A 136 18.10 4.60 2.12
CA THR A 136 17.67 4.86 3.51
C THR A 136 18.63 4.26 4.53
N ALA A 137 19.14 3.05 4.28
CA ALA A 137 20.11 2.38 5.14
C ALA A 137 21.41 3.20 5.31
N GLY A 138 21.83 3.95 4.29
CA GLY A 138 22.94 4.87 4.39
C GLY A 138 22.77 5.99 5.43
N TYR A 139 21.54 6.27 5.85
CA TYR A 139 21.19 7.27 6.87
C TYR A 139 20.73 6.66 8.20
N SER A 140 20.84 5.35 8.37
CA SER A 140 20.26 4.64 9.53
C SER A 140 20.72 5.18 10.88
N MET A 141 22.00 5.48 11.03
CA MET A 141 22.57 6.03 12.28
C MET A 141 21.96 7.40 12.60
N GLN A 142 21.85 8.27 11.61
CA GLN A 142 21.29 9.61 11.76
C GLN A 142 19.79 9.55 12.09
N LEU A 143 19.06 8.68 11.41
CA LEU A 143 17.62 8.47 11.66
C LEU A 143 17.38 7.94 13.06
N HIS A 144 18.21 7.01 13.53
CA HIS A 144 18.12 6.49 14.89
C HIS A 144 18.43 7.58 15.94
N THR A 145 19.45 8.41 15.71
CA THR A 145 19.77 9.54 16.57
C THR A 145 18.61 10.54 16.63
N ASP A 146 18.06 10.91 15.48
CA ASP A 146 16.92 11.83 15.39
C ASP A 146 15.68 11.28 16.11
N TYR A 147 15.40 9.99 15.94
CA TYR A 147 14.29 9.32 16.63
C TYR A 147 14.45 9.41 18.15
N ASN A 148 15.64 9.12 18.67
CA ASN A 148 15.92 9.21 20.12
C ASN A 148 15.75 10.63 20.64
N VAL A 149 16.29 11.63 19.93
CA VAL A 149 16.16 13.05 20.29
C VAL A 149 14.70 13.49 20.27
N LEU A 150 13.95 13.11 19.24
CA LEU A 150 12.50 13.44 19.14
C LEU A 150 11.72 12.80 20.28
N THR A 151 12.00 11.55 20.61
CA THR A 151 11.35 10.84 21.72
C THR A 151 11.63 11.54 23.06
N GLU A 152 12.88 11.97 23.29
CA GLU A 152 13.25 12.73 24.50
C GLU A 152 12.53 14.09 24.55
N LEU A 153 12.51 14.82 23.44
CA LEU A 153 11.80 16.09 23.33
C LEU A 153 10.31 15.94 23.58
N ASP A 154 9.66 14.93 22.97
CA ASP A 154 8.24 14.64 23.19
C ASP A 154 7.94 14.41 24.67
N PHE A 155 8.79 13.61 25.35
CA PHE A 155 8.65 13.37 26.77
C PHE A 155 8.85 14.62 27.63
N ILE A 156 9.79 15.49 27.25
CA ILE A 156 10.01 16.79 27.93
C ILE A 156 8.79 17.67 27.77
N PHE A 157 8.26 17.80 26.54
CA PHE A 157 7.07 18.60 26.28
C PHE A 157 5.82 18.05 26.97
N ALA A 158 5.65 16.73 27.00
CA ALA A 158 4.55 16.07 27.72
C ALA A 158 4.61 16.40 29.22
N LYS A 159 5.79 16.32 29.84
CA LYS A 159 5.99 16.72 31.25
C LYS A 159 5.70 18.21 31.48
N ALA A 160 6.14 19.07 30.58
CA ALA A 160 5.89 20.51 30.68
C ALA A 160 4.39 20.84 30.56
N ALA A 161 3.71 20.23 29.59
CA ALA A 161 2.26 20.37 29.42
C ALA A 161 1.49 19.89 30.67
N PHE A 162 1.89 18.74 31.21
CA PHE A 162 1.33 18.20 32.44
C PHE A 162 1.55 19.14 33.62
N ALA A 163 2.79 19.64 33.80
CA ALA A 163 3.10 20.61 34.89
C ALA A 163 2.23 21.88 34.79
N GLN A 164 2.00 22.40 33.58
CA GLN A 164 1.12 23.55 33.36
C GLN A 164 -0.32 23.29 33.80
N THR A 165 -0.83 22.06 33.57
CA THR A 165 -2.20 21.69 33.94
C THR A 165 -2.45 21.79 35.46
N TYR A 166 -1.42 21.51 36.27
CA TYR A 166 -1.50 21.45 37.73
C TYR A 166 -0.69 22.56 38.44
N ASN A 167 -0.15 23.55 37.73
CA ASN A 167 0.83 24.49 38.25
C ASN A 167 1.98 23.80 38.98
N GLY A 168 2.40 22.66 38.44
CA GLY A 168 3.42 21.80 39.03
C GLY A 168 4.80 22.41 38.92
N VAL A 169 5.67 22.06 39.86
CA VAL A 169 7.10 22.39 39.87
C VAL A 169 7.92 21.13 39.88
N ALA A 170 9.14 21.23 39.39
CA ALA A 170 10.06 20.08 39.40
C ALA A 170 10.39 19.68 40.85
N PRO A 171 10.24 18.40 41.21
CA PRO A 171 10.57 17.91 42.55
C PRO A 171 12.09 17.90 42.75
N THR A 172 12.51 18.25 43.97
CA THR A 172 13.90 18.06 44.41
C THR A 172 14.01 16.74 45.14
N PHE A 173 14.79 15.83 44.63
CA PHE A 173 15.04 14.54 45.30
C PHE A 173 16.11 14.65 46.36
N ASN A 174 15.94 13.93 47.48
CA ASN A 174 16.93 13.83 48.56
C ASN A 174 17.13 12.39 48.98
N THR A 175 18.20 12.11 49.67
CA THR A 175 18.55 10.78 50.24
C THR A 175 18.27 10.69 51.74
N ASP A 176 17.74 11.75 52.32
CA ASP A 176 17.54 11.87 53.80
C ASP A 176 16.21 11.26 54.24
N GLY A 177 15.43 10.68 53.35
CA GLY A 177 14.13 10.07 53.61
C GLY A 177 13.06 11.13 54.02
N ARG A 178 13.30 12.43 53.76
CA ARG A 178 12.34 13.50 54.10
C ARG A 178 11.45 13.81 52.92
N ILE A 179 10.14 13.81 53.15
CA ILE A 179 9.14 14.25 52.19
C ILE A 179 8.67 15.65 52.64
N ASN A 180 8.83 16.67 51.78
CA ASN A 180 8.35 18.01 52.01
C ASN A 180 7.45 18.45 50.88
N ILE A 181 6.16 18.44 51.07
CA ILE A 181 5.15 18.82 50.12
C ILE A 181 4.61 20.21 50.49
N LYS A 182 4.83 21.20 49.61
CA LYS A 182 4.34 22.57 49.80
C LYS A 182 3.17 22.78 48.85
N THR A 183 2.04 23.18 49.39
CA THR A 183 0.84 23.60 48.65
C THR A 183 0.42 22.63 47.56
N VAL A 184 -0.36 21.62 47.91
CA VAL A 184 -0.94 20.67 46.97
C VAL A 184 -2.31 21.17 46.53
N SER A 185 -2.51 21.39 45.24
CA SER A 185 -3.83 21.72 44.68
C SER A 185 -4.35 20.52 43.88
N TYR A 186 -5.29 19.79 44.44
CA TYR A 186 -5.99 18.70 43.72
C TYR A 186 -7.45 19.08 43.51
N THR A 187 -7.91 19.04 42.29
CA THR A 187 -9.35 19.12 41.99
C THR A 187 -10.10 17.84 42.35
N HIS A 188 -9.42 16.69 42.42
CA HIS A 188 -10.05 15.38 42.63
C HIS A 188 -9.82 14.74 44.01
N LEU A 189 -8.90 15.24 44.84
CA LEU A 189 -8.54 14.58 46.09
C LEU A 189 -8.75 15.41 47.36
N ARG A 190 -9.50 16.53 47.27
CA ARG A 190 -9.87 17.31 48.45
C ARG A 190 -10.61 16.52 49.57
N ALA A 191 -11.17 15.37 49.21
CA ALA A 191 -11.88 14.48 50.14
C ALA A 191 -10.98 13.55 50.98
N HIS A 192 -9.67 13.44 50.62
CA HIS A 192 -8.73 12.52 51.29
C HIS A 192 -7.58 13.21 52.06
N GLU A 193 -7.51 14.54 52.05
CA GLU A 193 -6.43 15.30 52.74
C GLU A 193 -6.53 15.25 54.28
N THR A 194 -7.65 14.84 54.85
CA THR A 194 -7.82 14.74 56.30
C THR A 194 -7.14 13.55 56.96
N ALA A 195 -6.59 12.58 56.20
CA ALA A 195 -5.94 11.40 56.71
C ALA A 195 -4.41 11.49 56.74
N ALA A 196 -3.78 12.51 56.14
CA ALA A 196 -2.32 12.61 56.04
C ALA A 196 -1.67 13.60 57.03
N ASN A 197 -2.43 14.13 57.97
CA ASN A 197 -1.96 15.04 59.02
C ASN A 197 -2.12 14.42 60.45
N LEU A 198 -1.82 13.14 60.59
CA LEU A 198 -1.67 12.50 61.91
C LEU A 198 -0.26 11.95 62.04
#